data_d5d0a769e3e4cbb987fc9389c6dde5fb
#
_entry.id   d5d0a769e3e4cbb987fc9389c6dde5fb
#
_cell.length_a   1.000
_cell.length_b   1.000
_cell.length_c   1.000
_cell.angle_alpha   90.00
_cell.angle_beta   90.00
_cell.angle_gamma   90.00
#
_symmetry.space_group_name_H-M   'P 1'
#
loop_
_entity.id
_entity.type
_entity.pdbx_description
1 polymer ?
#
loop_
_entity_poly.entity_id
_entity_poly.type
_entity_poly.pdbx_seq_one_letter_code
_entity_poly.pdbx_strand_id
1 'polypeptide(L)'
;MAKKIKVTYSTLASPDPLLDQLYDEAVKRVRANVGQTFPMFIDGEERFAEQTFTKISPVDRSIEMAHFQLGTAQDAEDALRAARAAFPKWRDTPWQERVALLRKVADLISDRLFDMAAVMSLEVGKNRLEALGDVEETADLIRYCCDSMEANGGYTVTMKSESPRHHNRSVLKPYGVWAVIAPFNFPAALAGGPSGGALVAGNTVVFKPATDTPYTGWLLTTCFRDAGIPNGVFNFVTGPGRSVGQTIIDSPEVDGITFTGSYDVGMHIIRSFAASDLPRPAIAEMGGKNPAIISKKADLDKAALGVMRSAFGLQGQKCSACSRVFVHNDVKAEFEEKLLALTKKINVGDPTDKNNWMGPVINKGSYEDYQRFVADLKANGNILYGGSTLDLNGFYVMPTVVNDLPEDHALWKQEMFVPIVTVTGFDDLDAAMAKANDVDYGLTAGFFSEDDGEIEWFLNNIEAGVLYVNRDTGATTGAWPGYQAFGGWKGSGSTGKAAGSVYYVPQYMHEQSQTVVD
;
A
#
# COMPACT_ATOMS: atom_id res chain seq x y z
N MET A 1 29.00 -5.71 -16.43
CA MET A 1 27.67 -5.87 -15.81
C MET A 1 27.74 -5.21 -14.45
N ALA A 2 26.98 -4.14 -14.22
CA ALA A 2 26.89 -3.51 -12.90
C ALA A 2 26.31 -4.55 -11.93
N LYS A 3 26.88 -4.64 -10.72
CA LYS A 3 26.42 -5.54 -9.66
C LYS A 3 24.95 -5.15 -9.33
N LYS A 4 23.98 -6.00 -9.67
CA LYS A 4 22.58 -5.76 -9.27
C LYS A 4 22.53 -5.76 -7.74
N ILE A 5 22.17 -4.62 -7.14
CA ILE A 5 21.95 -4.51 -5.70
C ILE A 5 20.54 -5.03 -5.44
N LYS A 6 20.40 -6.13 -4.70
CA LYS A 6 19.10 -6.60 -4.24
C LYS A 6 18.68 -5.80 -3.02
N VAL A 7 17.59 -5.03 -3.16
CA VAL A 7 17.00 -4.25 -2.07
C VAL A 7 15.92 -5.08 -1.39
N THR A 8 16.04 -5.25 -0.08
CA THR A 8 15.03 -5.85 0.82
C THR A 8 15.07 -5.08 2.13
N TYR A 9 14.09 -5.23 3.01
CA TYR A 9 14.16 -4.57 4.32
C TYR A 9 15.41 -4.96 5.14
N SER A 10 15.96 -6.15 4.94
CA SER A 10 17.21 -6.56 5.58
C SER A 10 18.44 -5.87 4.98
N THR A 11 18.50 -5.68 3.67
CA THR A 11 19.62 -4.96 3.02
C THR A 11 19.55 -3.46 3.26
N LEU A 12 18.34 -2.90 3.42
CA LEU A 12 18.13 -1.51 3.80
C LEU A 12 18.57 -1.19 5.25
N ALA A 13 18.65 -2.20 6.11
CA ALA A 13 19.14 -2.04 7.48
C ALA A 13 20.66 -1.86 7.55
N SER A 14 21.40 -2.17 6.49
CA SER A 14 22.86 -2.05 6.41
C SER A 14 23.24 -1.02 5.35
N PRO A 15 23.75 0.17 5.73
CA PRO A 15 24.13 1.23 4.79
C PRO A 15 25.16 0.74 3.77
N ASP A 16 24.84 0.81 2.49
CA ASP A 16 25.77 0.58 1.39
C ASP A 16 26.10 1.92 0.75
N PRO A 17 27.37 2.38 0.78
CA PRO A 17 27.77 3.65 0.17
C PRO A 17 27.44 3.77 -1.32
N LEU A 18 27.44 2.64 -2.05
CA LEU A 18 27.07 2.62 -3.47
C LEU A 18 25.58 2.90 -3.66
N LEU A 19 24.74 2.38 -2.78
CA LEU A 19 23.29 2.65 -2.81
C LEU A 19 23.03 4.13 -2.60
N ASP A 20 23.69 4.75 -1.63
CA ASP A 20 23.58 6.19 -1.38
C ASP A 20 24.02 7.03 -2.60
N GLN A 21 25.14 6.67 -3.21
CA GLN A 21 25.65 7.36 -4.40
C GLN A 21 24.66 7.29 -5.57
N LEU A 22 24.18 6.09 -5.90
CA LEU A 22 23.23 5.88 -7.02
C LEU A 22 21.91 6.62 -6.80
N TYR A 23 21.43 6.63 -5.55
CA TYR A 23 20.24 7.37 -5.18
C TYR A 23 20.46 8.90 -5.32
N ASP A 24 21.56 9.44 -4.81
CA ASP A 24 21.89 10.87 -4.92
C ASP A 24 22.03 11.33 -6.38
N GLU A 25 22.60 10.47 -7.25
CA GLU A 25 22.65 10.71 -8.70
C GLU A 25 21.26 10.73 -9.33
N ALA A 26 20.36 9.83 -8.91
CA ALA A 26 18.98 9.81 -9.38
C ALA A 26 18.20 11.06 -8.92
N VAL A 27 18.35 11.49 -7.67
CA VAL A 27 17.75 12.74 -7.18
C VAL A 27 18.18 13.93 -8.02
N LYS A 28 19.47 14.04 -8.39
CA LYS A 28 19.96 15.11 -9.27
C LYS A 28 19.29 15.06 -10.65
N ARG A 29 19.16 13.85 -11.24
CA ARG A 29 18.47 13.68 -12.54
C ARG A 29 17.00 14.10 -12.44
N VAL A 30 16.29 13.67 -11.41
CA VAL A 30 14.87 13.98 -11.23
C VAL A 30 14.67 15.49 -11.04
N ARG A 31 15.47 16.12 -10.15
CA ARG A 31 15.40 17.58 -9.93
C ARG A 31 15.72 18.41 -11.17
N ALA A 32 16.57 17.91 -12.07
CA ALA A 32 16.90 18.58 -13.33
C ALA A 32 15.79 18.42 -14.39
N ASN A 33 14.84 17.52 -14.20
CA ASN A 33 13.78 17.18 -15.17
C ASN A 33 12.35 17.43 -14.65
N VAL A 34 12.17 18.30 -13.66
CA VAL A 34 10.85 18.70 -13.17
C VAL A 34 10.11 19.60 -14.18
N GLY A 35 8.79 19.74 -14.02
CA GLY A 35 7.96 20.61 -14.85
C GLY A 35 7.58 20.03 -16.22
N GLN A 36 7.89 18.77 -16.49
CA GLN A 36 7.46 18.10 -17.73
C GLN A 36 5.96 17.80 -17.72
N THR A 37 5.36 17.68 -18.91
CA THR A 37 3.96 17.25 -19.08
C THR A 37 3.93 15.79 -19.50
N PHE A 38 3.19 14.97 -18.76
CA PHE A 38 3.02 13.54 -19.04
C PHE A 38 1.61 13.23 -19.53
N PRO A 39 1.46 12.31 -20.49
CA PRO A 39 0.17 11.88 -21.02
C PRO A 39 -0.52 10.87 -20.10
N MET A 40 -1.81 10.58 -20.39
CA MET A 40 -2.43 9.29 -20.12
C MET A 40 -1.93 8.27 -21.15
N PHE A 41 -2.17 6.97 -20.90
CA PHE A 41 -1.79 5.89 -21.81
C PHE A 41 -3.00 4.99 -22.03
N ILE A 42 -3.59 5.06 -23.21
CA ILE A 42 -4.84 4.37 -23.55
C ILE A 42 -4.68 3.68 -24.90
N ASP A 43 -4.98 2.39 -24.95
CA ASP A 43 -4.88 1.55 -26.16
C ASP A 43 -3.48 1.53 -26.80
N GLY A 44 -2.45 1.63 -25.97
CA GLY A 44 -1.06 1.65 -26.45
C GLY A 44 -0.58 3.03 -26.94
N GLU A 45 -1.40 4.07 -26.83
CA GLU A 45 -1.09 5.42 -27.30
C GLU A 45 -1.07 6.43 -26.17
N GLU A 46 -0.25 7.47 -26.33
CA GLU A 46 -0.25 8.64 -25.45
C GLU A 46 -1.48 9.51 -25.72
N ARG A 47 -2.22 9.82 -24.65
CA ARG A 47 -3.44 10.64 -24.73
C ARG A 47 -3.26 11.93 -23.93
N PHE A 48 -3.52 13.07 -24.59
CA PHE A 48 -3.49 14.39 -23.98
C PHE A 48 -4.92 14.94 -23.87
N ALA A 49 -5.26 15.51 -22.70
CA ALA A 49 -6.53 16.18 -22.43
C ALA A 49 -6.43 17.69 -22.73
N GLU A 50 -7.55 18.40 -22.77
CA GLU A 50 -7.58 19.85 -22.95
C GLU A 50 -6.95 20.61 -21.77
N GLN A 51 -7.00 20.04 -20.58
CA GLN A 51 -6.51 20.64 -19.34
C GLN A 51 -5.53 19.71 -18.63
N THR A 52 -4.62 20.32 -17.90
CA THR A 52 -3.68 19.63 -17.01
C THR A 52 -3.83 20.10 -15.57
N PHE A 53 -3.31 19.32 -14.65
CA PHE A 53 -3.08 19.73 -13.27
C PHE A 53 -1.61 19.57 -12.92
N THR A 54 -1.13 20.40 -12.02
CA THR A 54 0.27 20.38 -11.59
C THR A 54 0.42 19.62 -10.29
N LYS A 55 1.33 18.64 -10.25
CA LYS A 55 1.78 18.03 -9.01
C LYS A 55 2.89 18.88 -8.40
N ILE A 56 2.61 19.46 -7.24
CA ILE A 56 3.58 20.20 -6.42
C ILE A 56 4.21 19.23 -5.41
N SER A 57 5.51 19.36 -5.19
CA SER A 57 6.23 18.56 -4.19
C SER A 57 5.81 18.94 -2.76
N PRO A 58 5.52 17.98 -1.87
CA PRO A 58 5.33 18.26 -0.45
C PRO A 58 6.64 18.66 0.26
N VAL A 59 7.78 18.35 -0.35
CA VAL A 59 9.12 18.60 0.21
C VAL A 59 9.48 20.10 0.11
N ASP A 60 9.16 20.70 -1.04
CA ASP A 60 9.33 22.13 -1.30
C ASP A 60 8.23 22.59 -2.28
N ARG A 61 7.32 23.43 -1.80
CA ARG A 61 6.16 23.91 -2.57
C ARG A 61 6.52 24.77 -3.78
N SER A 62 7.78 25.17 -3.93
CA SER A 62 8.29 25.83 -5.15
C SER A 62 8.62 24.84 -6.27
N ILE A 63 8.66 23.53 -5.98
CA ILE A 63 8.97 22.51 -6.98
C ILE A 63 7.68 22.03 -7.63
N GLU A 64 7.47 22.43 -8.88
CA GLU A 64 6.46 21.82 -9.77
C GLU A 64 7.03 20.52 -10.32
N MET A 65 6.65 19.38 -9.74
CA MET A 65 7.18 18.07 -10.12
C MET A 65 6.91 17.76 -11.60
N ALA A 66 5.65 17.92 -12.00
CA ALA A 66 5.21 17.67 -13.37
C ALA A 66 3.76 18.14 -13.56
N HIS A 67 3.32 18.19 -14.84
CA HIS A 67 1.95 18.44 -15.26
C HIS A 67 1.33 17.14 -15.79
N PHE A 68 0.15 16.80 -15.31
CA PHE A 68 -0.59 15.59 -15.72
C PHE A 68 -1.93 15.98 -16.31
N GLN A 69 -2.46 15.09 -17.16
CA GLN A 69 -3.73 15.32 -17.82
C GLN A 69 -4.88 15.33 -16.83
N LEU A 70 -5.73 16.33 -16.88
CA LEU A 70 -6.99 16.37 -16.15
C LEU A 70 -8.03 15.55 -16.93
N GLY A 71 -7.92 14.22 -16.84
CA GLY A 71 -8.77 13.28 -17.55
C GLY A 71 -10.25 13.45 -17.21
N THR A 72 -11.08 13.12 -18.15
CA THR A 72 -12.55 13.24 -18.13
C THR A 72 -13.23 11.89 -17.96
N ALA A 73 -14.55 11.87 -17.78
CA ALA A 73 -15.35 10.66 -17.85
C ALA A 73 -15.17 9.93 -19.18
N GLN A 74 -15.06 10.68 -20.29
CA GLN A 74 -14.87 10.12 -21.63
C GLN A 74 -13.52 9.38 -21.76
N ASP A 75 -12.44 9.92 -21.17
CA ASP A 75 -11.13 9.24 -21.16
C ASP A 75 -11.17 7.92 -20.38
N ALA A 76 -11.90 7.89 -19.25
CA ALA A 76 -12.12 6.66 -18.49
C ALA A 76 -12.92 5.62 -19.30
N GLU A 77 -13.99 6.03 -19.97
CA GLU A 77 -14.77 5.15 -20.83
C GLU A 77 -13.97 4.64 -22.02
N ASP A 78 -13.12 5.49 -22.64
CA ASP A 78 -12.24 5.09 -23.73
C ASP A 78 -11.24 4.01 -23.28
N ALA A 79 -10.64 4.19 -22.10
CA ALA A 79 -9.73 3.21 -21.51
C ALA A 79 -10.44 1.87 -21.20
N LEU A 80 -11.67 1.93 -20.70
CA LEU A 80 -12.48 0.73 -20.44
C LEU A 80 -12.83 0.00 -21.73
N ARG A 81 -13.23 0.73 -22.77
CA ARG A 81 -13.49 0.14 -24.11
C ARG A 81 -12.24 -0.49 -24.73
N ALA A 82 -11.08 0.17 -24.63
CA ALA A 82 -9.81 -0.39 -25.07
C ALA A 82 -9.46 -1.69 -24.32
N ALA A 83 -9.62 -1.68 -23.00
CA ALA A 83 -9.42 -2.88 -22.17
C ALA A 83 -10.38 -4.01 -22.56
N ARG A 84 -11.65 -3.73 -22.79
CA ARG A 84 -12.67 -4.68 -23.23
C ARG A 84 -12.33 -5.28 -24.61
N ALA A 85 -11.89 -4.45 -25.55
CA ALA A 85 -11.50 -4.90 -26.89
C ALA A 85 -10.25 -5.80 -26.86
N ALA A 86 -9.28 -5.51 -26.00
CA ALA A 86 -8.06 -6.31 -25.86
C ALA A 86 -8.27 -7.64 -25.09
N PHE A 87 -9.29 -7.72 -24.24
CA PHE A 87 -9.51 -8.84 -23.32
C PHE A 87 -9.56 -10.21 -23.99
N PRO A 88 -10.31 -10.48 -25.08
CA PRO A 88 -10.39 -11.82 -25.67
C PRO A 88 -9.03 -12.37 -26.06
N LYS A 89 -8.20 -11.55 -26.70
CA LYS A 89 -6.85 -11.96 -27.13
C LYS A 89 -5.93 -12.19 -25.93
N TRP A 90 -5.98 -11.32 -24.91
CA TRP A 90 -5.16 -11.45 -23.71
C TRP A 90 -5.56 -12.66 -22.87
N ARG A 91 -6.85 -12.92 -22.68
CA ARG A 91 -7.41 -14.10 -22.03
C ARG A 91 -6.88 -15.39 -22.67
N ASP A 92 -6.88 -15.43 -24.01
CA ASP A 92 -6.49 -16.62 -24.79
C ASP A 92 -4.97 -16.76 -24.94
N THR A 93 -4.17 -15.74 -24.53
CA THR A 93 -2.71 -15.84 -24.44
C THR A 93 -2.32 -16.88 -23.38
N PRO A 94 -1.45 -17.85 -23.70
CA PRO A 94 -0.98 -18.84 -22.73
C PRO A 94 -0.45 -18.18 -21.46
N TRP A 95 -0.82 -18.71 -20.28
CA TRP A 95 -0.39 -18.12 -19.02
C TRP A 95 1.13 -18.03 -18.88
N GLN A 96 1.89 -18.96 -19.49
CA GLN A 96 3.36 -18.92 -19.52
C GLN A 96 3.90 -17.67 -20.24
N GLU A 97 3.25 -17.24 -21.31
CA GLU A 97 3.62 -16.02 -22.05
C GLU A 97 3.28 -14.77 -21.22
N ARG A 98 2.12 -14.76 -20.53
CA ARG A 98 1.76 -13.68 -19.61
C ARG A 98 2.78 -13.56 -18.46
N VAL A 99 3.16 -14.69 -17.87
CA VAL A 99 4.23 -14.76 -16.84
C VAL A 99 5.55 -14.20 -17.37
N ALA A 100 5.98 -14.60 -18.58
CA ALA A 100 7.23 -14.13 -19.16
C ALA A 100 7.23 -12.60 -19.37
N LEU A 101 6.12 -12.03 -19.83
CA LEU A 101 5.97 -10.58 -19.99
C LEU A 101 5.99 -9.85 -18.65
N LEU A 102 5.28 -10.37 -17.63
CA LEU A 102 5.23 -9.73 -16.31
C LEU A 102 6.55 -9.83 -15.54
N ARG A 103 7.34 -10.88 -15.75
CA ARG A 103 8.72 -10.94 -15.24
C ARG A 103 9.59 -9.83 -15.84
N LYS A 104 9.42 -9.51 -17.14
CA LYS A 104 10.11 -8.35 -17.75
C LYS A 104 9.66 -7.02 -17.14
N VAL A 105 8.35 -6.88 -16.84
CA VAL A 105 7.86 -5.68 -16.11
C VAL A 105 8.58 -5.55 -14.77
N ALA A 106 8.63 -6.63 -13.98
CA ALA A 106 9.30 -6.63 -12.68
C ALA A 106 10.81 -6.31 -12.79
N ASP A 107 11.47 -6.84 -13.83
CA ASP A 107 12.89 -6.54 -14.07
C ASP A 107 13.11 -5.08 -14.45
N LEU A 108 12.24 -4.48 -15.28
CA LEU A 108 12.30 -3.05 -15.62
C LEU A 108 12.04 -2.15 -14.43
N ILE A 109 11.14 -2.54 -13.50
CA ILE A 109 10.92 -1.81 -12.25
C ILE A 109 12.20 -1.82 -11.41
N SER A 110 12.83 -2.99 -11.22
CA SER A 110 14.10 -3.10 -10.48
C SER A 110 15.24 -2.36 -11.18
N ASP A 111 15.31 -2.36 -12.51
CA ASP A 111 16.34 -1.65 -13.28
C ASP A 111 16.17 -0.11 -13.18
N ARG A 112 14.94 0.39 -12.95
CA ARG A 112 14.59 1.82 -12.77
C ARG A 112 14.46 2.22 -11.29
N LEU A 113 14.89 1.37 -10.37
CA LEU A 113 14.74 1.49 -8.93
C LEU A 113 15.05 2.90 -8.40
N PHE A 114 16.24 3.43 -8.72
CA PHE A 114 16.70 4.68 -8.15
C PHE A 114 15.94 5.90 -8.67
N ASP A 115 15.63 5.95 -9.95
CA ASP A 115 14.87 7.06 -10.52
C ASP A 115 13.42 7.08 -10.02
N MET A 116 12.77 5.90 -9.94
CA MET A 116 11.43 5.78 -9.37
C MET A 116 11.42 6.15 -7.87
N ALA A 117 12.40 5.70 -7.10
CA ALA A 117 12.51 6.03 -5.68
C ALA A 117 12.79 7.53 -5.45
N ALA A 118 13.63 8.16 -6.26
CA ALA A 118 13.90 9.60 -6.20
C ALA A 118 12.64 10.43 -6.51
N VAL A 119 11.87 10.04 -7.53
CA VAL A 119 10.57 10.66 -7.82
C VAL A 119 9.65 10.50 -6.62
N MET A 120 9.54 9.30 -6.06
CA MET A 120 8.64 9.01 -4.92
C MET A 120 9.03 9.80 -3.67
N SER A 121 10.32 10.00 -3.40
CA SER A 121 10.74 10.84 -2.28
C SER A 121 10.30 12.30 -2.45
N LEU A 122 10.37 12.83 -3.65
CA LEU A 122 9.95 14.20 -3.95
C LEU A 122 8.43 14.35 -4.12
N GLU A 123 7.74 13.32 -4.57
CA GLU A 123 6.30 13.33 -4.84
C GLU A 123 5.46 13.02 -3.59
N VAL A 124 5.95 12.13 -2.71
CA VAL A 124 5.23 11.62 -1.54
C VAL A 124 5.80 12.13 -0.21
N GLY A 125 7.11 12.39 -0.17
CA GLY A 125 7.83 12.69 1.07
C GLY A 125 8.46 11.48 1.75
N LYS A 126 8.55 10.32 1.06
CA LYS A 126 9.22 9.11 1.59
C LYS A 126 10.72 9.34 1.73
N ASN A 127 11.32 8.86 2.84
CA ASN A 127 12.77 8.79 2.90
C ASN A 127 13.32 7.78 1.89
N ARG A 128 14.62 7.86 1.59
CA ARG A 128 15.26 7.05 0.55
C ARG A 128 15.05 5.54 0.71
N LEU A 129 15.09 5.04 1.94
CA LEU A 129 14.96 3.59 2.21
C LEU A 129 13.53 3.10 1.99
N GLU A 130 12.54 3.88 2.42
CA GLU A 130 11.13 3.57 2.21
C GLU A 130 10.74 3.69 0.74
N ALA A 131 11.31 4.65 0.01
CA ALA A 131 11.08 4.82 -1.43
C ALA A 131 11.70 3.66 -2.24
N LEU A 132 12.95 3.28 -1.95
CA LEU A 132 13.59 2.11 -2.56
C LEU A 132 12.83 0.81 -2.23
N GLY A 133 12.36 0.69 -0.98
CA GLY A 133 11.56 -0.45 -0.54
C GLY A 133 10.26 -0.60 -1.32
N ASP A 134 9.49 0.46 -1.52
CA ASP A 134 8.23 0.44 -2.27
C ASP A 134 8.43 0.01 -3.74
N VAL A 135 9.47 0.53 -4.40
CA VAL A 135 9.77 0.15 -5.79
C VAL A 135 10.13 -1.32 -5.90
N GLU A 136 11.00 -1.85 -5.05
CA GLU A 136 11.40 -3.25 -5.14
C GLU A 136 10.28 -4.19 -4.66
N GLU A 137 9.49 -3.79 -3.66
CA GLU A 137 8.28 -4.50 -3.25
C GLU A 137 7.29 -4.65 -4.41
N THR A 138 7.17 -3.61 -5.25
CA THR A 138 6.35 -3.66 -6.46
C THR A 138 6.80 -4.79 -7.40
N ALA A 139 8.10 -4.85 -7.67
CA ALA A 139 8.68 -5.88 -8.52
C ALA A 139 8.47 -7.28 -7.92
N ASP A 140 8.68 -7.43 -6.61
CA ASP A 140 8.53 -8.71 -5.92
C ASP A 140 7.06 -9.15 -5.80
N LEU A 141 6.09 -8.23 -5.67
CA LEU A 141 4.66 -8.55 -5.76
C LEU A 141 4.29 -9.13 -7.12
N ILE A 142 4.79 -8.53 -8.21
CA ILE A 142 4.55 -9.04 -9.58
C ILE A 142 5.22 -10.41 -9.76
N ARG A 143 6.47 -10.58 -9.29
CA ARG A 143 7.18 -11.88 -9.33
C ARG A 143 6.42 -12.95 -8.56
N TYR A 144 5.92 -12.60 -7.36
CA TYR A 144 5.14 -13.54 -6.55
C TYR A 144 3.83 -13.97 -7.22
N CYS A 145 3.14 -13.05 -7.92
CA CYS A 145 1.98 -13.41 -8.73
C CYS A 145 2.35 -14.39 -9.86
N CYS A 146 3.51 -14.20 -10.51
CA CYS A 146 4.04 -15.12 -11.52
C CYS A 146 4.36 -16.50 -10.90
N ASP A 147 5.06 -16.52 -9.76
CA ASP A 147 5.40 -17.75 -9.03
C ASP A 147 4.13 -18.52 -8.62
N SER A 148 3.09 -17.80 -8.17
CA SER A 148 1.80 -18.39 -7.81
C SER A 148 1.10 -19.04 -9.02
N MET A 149 1.16 -18.40 -10.20
CA MET A 149 0.60 -18.95 -11.43
C MET A 149 1.34 -20.23 -11.85
N GLU A 150 2.68 -20.23 -11.80
CA GLU A 150 3.52 -21.37 -12.14
C GLU A 150 3.33 -22.53 -11.15
N ALA A 151 3.36 -22.25 -9.84
CA ALA A 151 3.22 -23.27 -8.79
C ALA A 151 1.87 -23.99 -8.83
N ASN A 152 0.83 -23.33 -9.37
CA ASN A 152 -0.51 -23.90 -9.49
C ASN A 152 -0.85 -24.35 -10.93
N GLY A 153 0.14 -24.46 -11.83
CA GLY A 153 -0.08 -24.97 -13.20
C GLY A 153 -1.13 -24.19 -13.99
N GLY A 154 -1.18 -22.86 -13.83
CA GLY A 154 -2.19 -22.01 -14.43
C GLY A 154 -3.60 -22.17 -13.83
N TYR A 155 -3.69 -22.72 -12.63
CA TYR A 155 -4.94 -22.97 -11.90
C TYR A 155 -5.92 -23.88 -12.66
N THR A 156 -5.38 -24.96 -13.25
CA THR A 156 -6.17 -26.05 -13.82
C THR A 156 -5.93 -27.33 -13.02
N VAL A 157 -6.99 -27.88 -12.45
CA VAL A 157 -6.93 -29.07 -11.60
C VAL A 157 -7.76 -30.19 -12.20
N THR A 158 -7.17 -31.37 -12.36
CA THR A 158 -7.89 -32.59 -12.74
C THR A 158 -8.70 -33.06 -11.54
N MET A 159 -10.00 -33.29 -11.76
CA MET A 159 -10.93 -33.76 -10.73
C MET A 159 -11.13 -35.28 -10.83
N LYS A 160 -11.76 -35.88 -9.83
CA LYS A 160 -12.15 -37.29 -9.86
C LYS A 160 -13.17 -37.53 -10.96
N SER A 161 -13.07 -38.69 -11.62
CA SER A 161 -13.98 -39.12 -12.70
C SER A 161 -14.88 -40.24 -12.22
N GLU A 162 -16.15 -40.24 -12.62
CA GLU A 162 -17.12 -41.29 -12.30
C GLU A 162 -16.87 -42.60 -13.05
N SER A 163 -16.28 -42.48 -14.23
CA SER A 163 -15.84 -43.60 -15.10
C SER A 163 -14.63 -43.22 -15.92
N PRO A 164 -13.92 -44.19 -16.52
CA PRO A 164 -12.78 -43.90 -17.41
C PRO A 164 -13.11 -42.99 -18.61
N ARG A 165 -14.37 -42.88 -18.97
CA ARG A 165 -14.84 -42.02 -20.08
C ARG A 165 -15.10 -40.58 -19.69
N HIS A 166 -15.11 -40.27 -18.41
CA HIS A 166 -15.36 -38.91 -17.92
C HIS A 166 -14.05 -38.20 -17.55
N HIS A 167 -13.79 -37.06 -18.17
CA HIS A 167 -12.62 -36.22 -17.94
C HIS A 167 -13.08 -34.93 -17.28
N ASN A 168 -12.94 -34.85 -15.97
CA ASN A 168 -13.39 -33.72 -15.17
C ASN A 168 -12.21 -32.83 -14.78
N ARG A 169 -12.40 -31.54 -14.90
CA ARG A 169 -11.41 -30.54 -14.44
C ARG A 169 -12.08 -29.28 -13.90
N SER A 170 -11.41 -28.66 -12.95
CA SER A 170 -11.69 -27.31 -12.47
C SER A 170 -10.67 -26.37 -13.08
N VAL A 171 -11.12 -25.28 -13.68
CA VAL A 171 -10.28 -24.27 -14.34
C VAL A 171 -10.65 -22.90 -13.84
N LEU A 172 -9.69 -22.14 -13.29
CA LEU A 172 -9.91 -20.73 -12.99
C LEU A 172 -9.71 -19.89 -14.24
N LYS A 173 -10.64 -18.99 -14.51
CA LYS A 173 -10.64 -18.10 -15.68
C LYS A 173 -10.75 -16.63 -15.26
N PRO A 174 -10.13 -15.69 -16.00
CA PRO A 174 -10.23 -14.27 -15.71
C PRO A 174 -11.68 -13.78 -15.82
N TYR A 175 -12.01 -12.76 -15.02
CA TYR A 175 -13.31 -12.09 -15.09
C TYR A 175 -13.46 -11.25 -16.36
N GLY A 176 -12.46 -10.43 -16.72
CA GLY A 176 -12.56 -9.51 -17.84
C GLY A 176 -11.73 -8.24 -17.69
N VAL A 177 -12.39 -7.10 -17.66
CA VAL A 177 -11.77 -5.78 -17.40
C VAL A 177 -11.68 -5.55 -15.91
N TRP A 178 -10.48 -5.31 -15.42
CA TRP A 178 -10.19 -5.08 -14.01
C TRP A 178 -9.72 -3.65 -13.77
N ALA A 179 -10.42 -2.95 -12.89
CA ALA A 179 -9.99 -1.61 -12.46
C ALA A 179 -8.99 -1.72 -11.29
N VAL A 180 -7.93 -0.90 -11.31
CA VAL A 180 -6.98 -0.73 -10.22
C VAL A 180 -6.95 0.74 -9.82
N ILE A 181 -7.42 1.06 -8.62
CA ILE A 181 -7.40 2.41 -8.05
C ILE A 181 -6.44 2.41 -6.86
N ALA A 182 -5.28 3.04 -7.02
CA ALA A 182 -4.20 3.01 -6.06
C ALA A 182 -4.18 4.23 -5.12
N PRO A 183 -3.63 4.08 -3.89
CA PRO A 183 -3.45 5.16 -2.93
C PRO A 183 -2.15 5.94 -3.19
N PHE A 184 -1.95 7.01 -2.42
CA PHE A 184 -0.74 7.83 -2.55
C PHE A 184 0.45 7.32 -1.73
N ASN A 185 0.22 6.55 -0.66
CA ASN A 185 1.25 6.22 0.33
C ASN A 185 2.21 5.09 -0.13
N PHE A 186 1.74 4.14 -0.92
CA PHE A 186 2.53 3.13 -1.62
C PHE A 186 2.15 3.12 -3.10
N PRO A 187 2.49 4.19 -3.83
CA PRO A 187 1.93 4.43 -5.16
C PRO A 187 2.42 3.46 -6.22
N ALA A 188 3.56 2.80 -6.01
CA ALA A 188 4.08 1.78 -6.90
C ALA A 188 3.59 0.39 -6.49
N ALA A 189 3.77 -0.06 -5.24
CA ALA A 189 3.45 -1.42 -4.79
C ALA A 189 1.95 -1.71 -4.85
N LEU A 190 1.11 -0.77 -4.38
CA LEU A 190 -0.36 -0.93 -4.38
C LEU A 190 -1.02 -0.60 -5.73
N ALA A 191 -0.23 -0.28 -6.75
CA ALA A 191 -0.64 -0.23 -8.15
C ALA A 191 -0.11 -1.45 -8.92
N GLY A 192 1.20 -1.71 -8.82
CA GLY A 192 1.88 -2.76 -9.58
C GLY A 192 1.50 -4.17 -9.14
N GLY A 193 1.38 -4.43 -7.84
CA GLY A 193 0.95 -5.71 -7.30
C GLY A 193 -0.44 -6.13 -7.78
N PRO A 194 -1.50 -5.33 -7.56
CA PRO A 194 -2.82 -5.59 -8.10
C PRO A 194 -2.88 -5.70 -9.61
N SER A 195 -2.18 -4.81 -10.33
CA SER A 195 -2.11 -4.89 -11.80
C SER A 195 -1.44 -6.19 -12.27
N GLY A 196 -0.35 -6.59 -11.63
CA GLY A 196 0.33 -7.86 -11.91
C GLY A 196 -0.56 -9.07 -11.64
N GLY A 197 -1.29 -9.08 -10.51
CA GLY A 197 -2.25 -10.14 -10.17
C GLY A 197 -3.38 -10.26 -11.19
N ALA A 198 -3.99 -9.14 -11.59
CA ALA A 198 -5.04 -9.10 -12.60
C ALA A 198 -4.54 -9.57 -13.98
N LEU A 199 -3.38 -9.04 -14.41
CA LEU A 199 -2.80 -9.35 -15.73
C LEU A 199 -2.33 -10.81 -15.83
N VAL A 200 -1.67 -11.35 -14.79
CA VAL A 200 -1.21 -12.76 -14.83
C VAL A 200 -2.38 -13.72 -14.90
N ALA A 201 -3.48 -13.39 -14.21
CA ALA A 201 -4.74 -14.13 -14.26
C ALA A 201 -5.40 -14.12 -15.66
N GLY A 202 -5.06 -13.11 -16.50
CA GLY A 202 -5.59 -12.93 -17.85
C GLY A 202 -6.65 -11.85 -18.01
N ASN A 203 -6.86 -11.01 -16.96
CA ASN A 203 -7.67 -9.80 -17.08
C ASN A 203 -6.89 -8.68 -17.78
N THR A 204 -7.60 -7.75 -18.37
CA THR A 204 -7.04 -6.46 -18.80
C THR A 204 -7.21 -5.43 -17.69
N VAL A 205 -6.39 -4.38 -17.68
CA VAL A 205 -6.32 -3.43 -16.57
C VAL A 205 -6.58 -2.00 -17.02
N VAL A 206 -7.41 -1.29 -16.25
CA VAL A 206 -7.50 0.18 -16.25
C VAL A 206 -6.99 0.67 -14.90
N PHE A 207 -5.83 1.31 -14.92
CA PHE A 207 -5.15 1.83 -13.74
C PHE A 207 -5.39 3.33 -13.56
N LYS A 208 -5.86 3.70 -12.37
CA LYS A 208 -6.00 5.09 -11.93
C LYS A 208 -5.12 5.32 -10.68
N PRO A 209 -4.06 6.13 -10.76
CA PRO A 209 -3.27 6.50 -9.59
C PRO A 209 -4.05 7.45 -8.67
N ALA A 210 -3.58 7.62 -7.44
CA ALA A 210 -4.00 8.76 -6.63
C ALA A 210 -3.64 10.08 -7.33
N THR A 211 -4.46 11.12 -7.14
CA THR A 211 -4.19 12.46 -7.72
C THR A 211 -2.88 13.05 -7.19
N ASP A 212 -2.45 12.64 -6.01
CA ASP A 212 -1.21 13.09 -5.38
C ASP A 212 0.05 12.35 -5.88
N THR A 213 -0.10 11.24 -6.64
CA THR A 213 1.05 10.41 -7.07
C THR A 213 1.00 9.97 -8.54
N PRO A 214 0.66 10.87 -9.46
CA PRO A 214 0.55 10.54 -10.87
C PRO A 214 1.91 10.28 -11.53
N TYR A 215 3.01 10.86 -11.01
CA TYR A 215 4.34 10.68 -11.59
C TYR A 215 4.88 9.27 -11.35
N THR A 216 4.77 8.78 -10.13
CA THR A 216 5.08 7.36 -9.83
C THR A 216 4.20 6.44 -10.68
N GLY A 217 2.90 6.73 -10.83
CA GLY A 217 1.98 5.98 -11.69
C GLY A 217 2.41 5.97 -13.16
N TRP A 218 2.88 7.09 -13.69
CA TRP A 218 3.41 7.17 -15.06
C TRP A 218 4.69 6.33 -15.22
N LEU A 219 5.66 6.44 -14.30
CA LEU A 219 6.89 5.65 -14.37
C LEU A 219 6.59 4.14 -14.34
N LEU A 220 5.67 3.72 -13.49
CA LEU A 220 5.19 2.35 -13.46
C LEU A 220 4.56 1.94 -14.81
N THR A 221 3.73 2.80 -15.40
CA THR A 221 3.11 2.58 -16.72
C THR A 221 4.15 2.36 -17.81
N THR A 222 5.24 3.15 -17.79
CA THR A 222 6.34 2.96 -18.75
C THR A 222 7.02 1.60 -18.62
N CYS A 223 7.03 0.98 -17.42
CA CYS A 223 7.57 -0.38 -17.26
C CYS A 223 6.68 -1.42 -17.96
N PHE A 224 5.35 -1.32 -17.86
CA PHE A 224 4.42 -2.19 -18.59
C PHE A 224 4.53 -2.00 -20.11
N ARG A 225 4.57 -0.75 -20.59
CA ARG A 225 4.75 -0.42 -22.02
C ARG A 225 6.04 -1.02 -22.58
N ASP A 226 7.17 -0.74 -21.91
CA ASP A 226 8.50 -1.10 -22.39
C ASP A 226 8.79 -2.61 -22.27
N ALA A 227 8.07 -3.32 -21.39
CA ALA A 227 8.08 -4.79 -21.34
C ALA A 227 7.38 -5.44 -22.54
N GLY A 228 6.57 -4.67 -23.29
CA GLY A 228 5.83 -5.13 -24.44
C GLY A 228 4.46 -5.72 -24.12
N ILE A 229 3.81 -5.25 -23.04
CA ILE A 229 2.40 -5.55 -22.78
C ILE A 229 1.57 -5.04 -23.98
N PRO A 230 0.70 -5.88 -24.57
CA PRO A 230 -0.05 -5.49 -25.77
C PRO A 230 -0.97 -4.28 -25.57
N ASN A 231 -1.22 -3.52 -26.63
CA ASN A 231 -2.11 -2.37 -26.63
C ASN A 231 -3.49 -2.74 -26.05
N GLY A 232 -4.07 -1.85 -25.25
CA GLY A 232 -5.35 -2.03 -24.58
C GLY A 232 -5.33 -2.96 -23.35
N VAL A 233 -4.29 -3.81 -23.19
CA VAL A 233 -4.20 -4.74 -22.05
C VAL A 233 -3.92 -4.02 -20.73
N PHE A 234 -3.13 -2.95 -20.77
CA PHE A 234 -2.89 -2.06 -19.63
C PHE A 234 -3.11 -0.60 -20.05
N ASN A 235 -3.99 0.09 -19.35
CA ASN A 235 -4.35 1.48 -19.64
C ASN A 235 -4.15 2.32 -18.37
N PHE A 236 -3.66 3.55 -18.54
CA PHE A 236 -3.38 4.50 -17.47
C PHE A 236 -4.18 5.77 -17.67
N VAL A 237 -5.02 6.11 -16.69
CA VAL A 237 -5.85 7.31 -16.72
C VAL A 237 -5.63 8.14 -15.46
N THR A 238 -5.40 9.45 -15.63
CA THR A 238 -5.28 10.42 -14.54
C THR A 238 -6.55 11.25 -14.43
N GLY A 239 -6.80 11.85 -13.28
CA GLY A 239 -7.94 12.73 -13.05
C GLY A 239 -8.57 12.57 -11.68
N PRO A 240 -9.56 13.41 -11.34
CA PRO A 240 -10.20 13.42 -10.03
C PRO A 240 -10.96 12.12 -9.73
N GLY A 241 -10.95 11.70 -8.45
CA GLY A 241 -11.72 10.53 -8.00
C GLY A 241 -13.23 10.67 -8.24
N ARG A 242 -13.78 11.87 -8.02
CA ARG A 242 -15.22 12.18 -8.18
C ARG A 242 -15.75 12.17 -9.62
N SER A 243 -14.87 12.21 -10.60
CA SER A 243 -15.23 12.11 -12.03
C SER A 243 -14.66 10.83 -12.64
N VAL A 244 -13.38 10.78 -12.98
CA VAL A 244 -12.72 9.60 -13.57
C VAL A 244 -12.89 8.34 -12.72
N GLY A 245 -12.65 8.45 -11.41
CA GLY A 245 -12.83 7.32 -10.48
C GLY A 245 -14.27 6.83 -10.43
N GLN A 246 -15.23 7.76 -10.31
CA GLN A 246 -16.65 7.42 -10.25
C GLN A 246 -17.14 6.80 -11.57
N THR A 247 -16.71 7.33 -12.73
CA THR A 247 -17.03 6.71 -14.03
C THR A 247 -16.55 5.26 -14.11
N ILE A 248 -15.34 4.96 -13.61
CA ILE A 248 -14.81 3.59 -13.57
C ILE A 248 -15.69 2.70 -12.67
N ILE A 249 -16.09 3.19 -11.49
CA ILE A 249 -16.91 2.43 -10.53
C ILE A 249 -18.29 2.12 -11.08
N ASP A 250 -18.93 3.09 -11.73
CA ASP A 250 -20.30 2.99 -12.24
C ASP A 250 -20.40 2.24 -13.58
N SER A 251 -19.27 2.10 -14.29
CA SER A 251 -19.28 1.51 -15.62
C SER A 251 -19.62 0.01 -15.59
N PRO A 252 -20.56 -0.45 -16.44
CA PRO A 252 -20.83 -1.88 -16.62
C PRO A 252 -19.70 -2.62 -17.33
N GLU A 253 -18.74 -1.92 -17.94
CA GLU A 253 -17.56 -2.51 -18.57
C GLU A 253 -16.52 -3.04 -17.58
N VAL A 254 -16.63 -2.70 -16.28
CA VAL A 254 -15.71 -3.17 -15.24
C VAL A 254 -16.25 -4.47 -14.65
N ASP A 255 -15.50 -5.57 -14.80
CA ASP A 255 -15.85 -6.88 -14.27
C ASP A 255 -15.33 -7.13 -12.84
N GLY A 256 -14.35 -6.35 -12.39
CA GLY A 256 -13.83 -6.39 -11.04
C GLY A 256 -12.94 -5.19 -10.72
N ILE A 257 -12.71 -4.94 -9.44
CA ILE A 257 -11.91 -3.81 -8.98
C ILE A 257 -10.99 -4.20 -7.82
N THR A 258 -9.77 -3.69 -7.86
CA THR A 258 -8.92 -3.60 -6.67
C THR A 258 -8.76 -2.13 -6.30
N PHE A 259 -9.11 -1.81 -5.08
CA PHE A 259 -9.02 -0.48 -4.50
C PHE A 259 -8.18 -0.53 -3.23
N THR A 260 -7.28 0.42 -3.06
CA THR A 260 -6.65 0.70 -1.77
C THR A 260 -6.82 2.18 -1.44
N GLY A 261 -7.35 2.48 -0.26
CA GLY A 261 -7.59 3.86 0.16
C GLY A 261 -8.43 3.96 1.44
N SER A 262 -9.20 5.05 1.57
CA SER A 262 -10.02 5.28 2.76
C SER A 262 -11.20 4.31 2.88
N TYR A 263 -11.61 4.04 4.12
CA TYR A 263 -12.78 3.21 4.45
C TYR A 263 -14.05 3.67 3.72
N ASP A 264 -14.33 4.97 3.73
CA ASP A 264 -15.56 5.50 3.12
C ASP A 264 -15.62 5.25 1.62
N VAL A 265 -14.51 5.45 0.90
CA VAL A 265 -14.45 5.19 -0.55
C VAL A 265 -14.51 3.68 -0.84
N GLY A 266 -13.82 2.85 -0.07
CA GLY A 266 -13.88 1.40 -0.22
C GLY A 266 -15.29 0.86 -0.01
N MET A 267 -15.99 1.32 1.03
CA MET A 267 -17.38 0.95 1.29
C MET A 267 -18.35 1.48 0.23
N HIS A 268 -18.07 2.67 -0.33
CA HIS A 268 -18.83 3.19 -1.47
C HIS A 268 -18.71 2.25 -2.70
N ILE A 269 -17.50 1.83 -3.04
CA ILE A 269 -17.25 0.88 -4.14
C ILE A 269 -17.98 -0.45 -3.91
N ILE A 270 -17.84 -1.04 -2.71
CA ILE A 270 -18.50 -2.31 -2.36
C ILE A 270 -20.03 -2.19 -2.51
N ARG A 271 -20.62 -1.10 -2.00
CA ARG A 271 -22.08 -0.87 -2.11
C ARG A 271 -22.51 -0.65 -3.56
N SER A 272 -21.75 0.11 -4.36
CA SER A 272 -22.04 0.33 -5.78
C SER A 272 -22.00 -0.98 -6.57
N PHE A 273 -21.01 -1.84 -6.29
CA PHE A 273 -20.90 -3.15 -6.94
C PHE A 273 -22.01 -4.12 -6.51
N ALA A 274 -22.41 -4.09 -5.24
CA ALA A 274 -23.52 -4.90 -4.73
C ALA A 274 -24.89 -4.45 -5.28
N ALA A 275 -25.03 -3.20 -5.66
CA ALA A 275 -26.24 -2.65 -6.25
C ALA A 275 -26.34 -2.85 -7.78
N SER A 276 -25.31 -3.41 -8.43
CA SER A 276 -25.33 -3.68 -9.87
C SER A 276 -26.13 -4.95 -10.21
N ASP A 277 -26.62 -5.04 -11.45
CA ASP A 277 -27.43 -6.18 -11.93
C ASP A 277 -26.66 -7.51 -11.93
N LEU A 278 -25.33 -7.47 -12.05
CA LEU A 278 -24.46 -8.64 -12.00
C LEU A 278 -23.46 -8.53 -10.85
N PRO A 279 -23.22 -9.62 -10.09
CA PRO A 279 -22.21 -9.65 -9.06
C PRO A 279 -20.81 -9.39 -9.62
N ARG A 280 -20.10 -8.42 -9.06
CA ARG A 280 -18.72 -8.07 -9.43
C ARG A 280 -17.81 -8.13 -8.20
N PRO A 281 -16.63 -8.75 -8.27
CA PRO A 281 -15.70 -8.76 -7.15
C PRO A 281 -15.09 -7.37 -6.90
N ALA A 282 -15.04 -6.98 -5.63
CA ALA A 282 -14.35 -5.79 -5.15
C ALA A 282 -13.32 -6.20 -4.09
N ILE A 283 -12.05 -6.14 -4.44
CA ILE A 283 -10.93 -6.30 -3.51
C ILE A 283 -10.62 -4.90 -2.98
N ALA A 284 -11.11 -4.57 -1.79
CA ALA A 284 -10.86 -3.29 -1.15
C ALA A 284 -9.97 -3.49 0.07
N GLU A 285 -8.80 -2.87 0.06
CA GLU A 285 -7.91 -2.74 1.20
C GLU A 285 -8.01 -1.30 1.72
N MET A 286 -8.36 -1.17 2.99
CA MET A 286 -8.74 0.11 3.57
C MET A 286 -7.84 0.47 4.76
N GLY A 287 -8.26 1.45 5.55
CA GLY A 287 -7.49 1.96 6.66
C GLY A 287 -7.26 0.97 7.80
N GLY A 288 -6.53 1.45 8.81
CA GLY A 288 -6.22 0.71 10.04
C GLY A 288 -6.15 1.62 11.25
N LYS A 289 -6.41 1.05 12.42
CA LYS A 289 -6.21 1.68 13.73
C LYS A 289 -5.40 0.74 14.63
N ASN A 290 -4.17 0.51 14.21
CA ASN A 290 -3.37 -0.64 14.61
C ASN A 290 -2.82 -0.49 16.04
N PRO A 291 -3.05 -1.49 16.91
CA PRO A 291 -2.53 -1.50 18.27
C PRO A 291 -1.15 -2.15 18.35
N ALA A 292 -0.34 -1.70 19.31
CA ALA A 292 0.74 -2.47 19.89
C ALA A 292 0.44 -2.70 21.37
N ILE A 293 0.49 -3.96 21.83
CA ILE A 293 0.30 -4.33 23.23
C ILE A 293 1.65 -4.74 23.81
N ILE A 294 2.03 -4.14 24.94
CA ILE A 294 3.34 -4.32 25.57
C ILE A 294 3.11 -4.89 26.97
N SER A 295 3.44 -6.17 27.13
CA SER A 295 3.39 -6.89 28.39
C SER A 295 4.47 -6.38 29.35
N LYS A 296 4.26 -6.58 30.65
CA LYS A 296 5.33 -6.38 31.66
C LYS A 296 6.53 -7.31 31.49
N LYS A 297 6.39 -8.37 30.71
CA LYS A 297 7.46 -9.32 30.37
C LYS A 297 8.14 -8.98 29.02
N ALA A 298 7.89 -7.81 28.45
CA ALA A 298 8.48 -7.39 27.19
C ALA A 298 9.91 -6.90 27.33
N ASP A 299 10.71 -7.10 26.27
CA ASP A 299 11.92 -6.31 26.04
C ASP A 299 11.52 -4.89 25.60
N LEU A 300 11.63 -3.93 26.53
CA LEU A 300 11.17 -2.57 26.33
C LEU A 300 11.99 -1.79 25.29
N ASP A 301 13.27 -2.13 25.08
CA ASP A 301 14.10 -1.50 24.05
C ASP A 301 13.62 -1.90 22.66
N LYS A 302 13.33 -3.19 22.44
CA LYS A 302 12.72 -3.67 21.19
C LYS A 302 11.33 -3.08 20.98
N ALA A 303 10.51 -3.04 22.04
CA ALA A 303 9.15 -2.52 21.97
C ALA A 303 9.13 -1.03 21.60
N ALA A 304 9.93 -0.20 22.28
CA ALA A 304 10.01 1.22 21.99
C ALA A 304 10.54 1.50 20.57
N LEU A 305 11.55 0.76 20.11
CA LEU A 305 12.10 0.90 18.77
C LEU A 305 11.08 0.48 17.70
N GLY A 306 10.42 -0.67 17.90
CA GLY A 306 9.37 -1.16 16.99
C GLY A 306 8.18 -0.20 16.88
N VAL A 307 7.72 0.35 17.99
CA VAL A 307 6.64 1.34 18.03
C VAL A 307 7.06 2.63 17.32
N MET A 308 8.24 3.19 17.64
CA MET A 308 8.73 4.41 17.00
C MET A 308 8.78 4.28 15.48
N ARG A 309 9.36 3.17 14.98
CA ARG A 309 9.45 2.90 13.54
C ARG A 309 8.08 2.75 12.87
N SER A 310 7.14 2.07 13.52
CA SER A 310 5.80 1.87 12.99
C SER A 310 4.91 3.10 13.05
N ALA A 311 5.06 3.91 14.10
CA ALA A 311 4.22 5.10 14.28
C ALA A 311 4.64 6.26 13.36
N PHE A 312 5.95 6.40 13.09
CA PHE A 312 6.47 7.59 12.43
C PHE A 312 7.06 7.33 11.05
N GLY A 313 7.31 6.07 10.66
CA GLY A 313 7.70 5.73 9.29
C GLY A 313 6.68 6.25 8.29
N LEU A 314 7.14 6.85 7.19
CA LEU A 314 6.31 7.56 6.19
C LEU A 314 5.35 8.58 6.84
N GLN A 315 5.81 9.27 7.90
CA GLN A 315 5.01 10.27 8.60
C GLN A 315 3.66 9.72 9.15
N GLY A 316 3.63 8.44 9.56
CA GLY A 316 2.41 7.77 9.99
C GLY A 316 1.37 7.56 8.88
N GLN A 317 1.68 7.85 7.62
CA GLN A 317 0.79 7.72 6.46
C GLN A 317 0.78 6.29 5.92
N LYS A 318 0.72 5.30 6.80
CA LYS A 318 0.58 3.88 6.48
C LYS A 318 -0.72 3.35 7.05
N CYS A 319 -1.45 2.57 6.28
CA CYS A 319 -2.61 1.84 6.78
C CYS A 319 -2.24 0.93 7.97
N SER A 320 -0.98 0.46 8.01
CA SER A 320 -0.41 -0.36 9.09
C SER A 320 0.31 0.44 10.19
N ALA A 321 0.32 1.78 10.17
CA ALA A 321 1.01 2.57 11.18
C ALA A 321 0.49 2.26 12.60
N CYS A 322 1.41 2.12 13.56
CA CYS A 322 1.05 1.99 14.97
C CYS A 322 0.51 3.34 15.47
N SER A 323 -0.75 3.38 15.84
CA SER A 323 -1.39 4.61 16.33
C SER A 323 -1.93 4.50 17.75
N ARG A 324 -2.04 3.27 18.29
CA ARG A 324 -2.48 2.98 19.66
C ARG A 324 -1.46 2.06 20.33
N VAL A 325 -1.00 2.44 21.52
CA VAL A 325 -0.08 1.63 22.32
C VAL A 325 -0.71 1.38 23.69
N PHE A 326 -0.88 0.12 24.02
CA PHE A 326 -1.32 -0.37 25.32
C PHE A 326 -0.11 -0.95 26.05
N VAL A 327 0.23 -0.39 27.21
CA VAL A 327 1.42 -0.78 27.98
C VAL A 327 1.01 -1.19 29.38
N HIS A 328 1.53 -2.33 29.89
CA HIS A 328 1.28 -2.71 31.27
C HIS A 328 1.80 -1.63 32.23
N ASN A 329 0.99 -1.26 33.24
CA ASN A 329 1.27 -0.13 34.13
C ASN A 329 2.62 -0.26 34.87
N ASP A 330 3.05 -1.47 35.21
CA ASP A 330 4.34 -1.71 35.87
C ASP A 330 5.56 -1.24 35.07
N VAL A 331 5.44 -1.15 33.73
CA VAL A 331 6.54 -0.81 32.82
C VAL A 331 6.24 0.43 31.95
N LYS A 332 5.07 1.05 32.11
CA LYS A 332 4.62 2.18 31.26
C LYS A 332 5.58 3.36 31.32
N ALA A 333 6.01 3.77 32.50
CA ALA A 333 6.90 4.92 32.66
C ALA A 333 8.26 4.70 31.96
N GLU A 334 8.86 3.52 32.12
CA GLU A 334 10.12 3.17 31.46
C GLU A 334 9.95 3.09 29.93
N PHE A 335 8.86 2.48 29.47
CA PHE A 335 8.55 2.43 28.04
C PHE A 335 8.39 3.83 27.43
N GLU A 336 7.62 4.72 28.07
CA GLU A 336 7.45 6.11 27.61
C GLU A 336 8.78 6.86 27.54
N GLU A 337 9.65 6.71 28.54
CA GLU A 337 11.00 7.30 28.54
C GLU A 337 11.82 6.83 27.32
N LYS A 338 11.85 5.51 27.08
CA LYS A 338 12.56 4.91 25.93
C LYS A 338 11.99 5.37 24.59
N LEU A 339 10.67 5.39 24.44
CA LEU A 339 9.98 5.85 23.23
C LEU A 339 10.30 7.33 22.95
N LEU A 340 10.24 8.18 23.98
CA LEU A 340 10.56 9.60 23.86
C LEU A 340 12.03 9.83 23.50
N ALA A 341 12.95 9.06 24.11
CA ALA A 341 14.37 9.16 23.79
C ALA A 341 14.68 8.82 22.33
N LEU A 342 13.97 7.83 21.75
CA LEU A 342 14.08 7.47 20.33
C LEU A 342 13.39 8.52 19.44
N THR A 343 12.20 8.97 19.79
CA THR A 343 11.44 9.95 19.00
C THR A 343 12.18 11.28 18.85
N LYS A 344 12.84 11.74 19.93
CA LYS A 344 13.66 12.97 19.93
C LYS A 344 14.87 12.91 18.99
N LYS A 345 15.30 11.72 18.57
CA LYS A 345 16.42 11.53 17.62
C LYS A 345 15.97 11.56 16.17
N ILE A 346 14.67 11.63 15.90
CA ILE A 346 14.15 11.70 14.54
C ILE A 346 14.46 13.07 13.94
N ASN A 347 15.30 13.08 12.92
CA ASN A 347 15.53 14.25 12.08
C ASN A 347 14.40 14.37 11.05
N VAL A 348 13.71 15.51 11.04
CA VAL A 348 12.64 15.84 10.10
C VAL A 348 13.14 16.86 9.09
N GLY A 349 13.03 16.57 7.81
CA GLY A 349 13.51 17.46 6.75
C GLY A 349 13.35 16.85 5.36
N ASP A 350 14.08 17.38 4.37
CA ASP A 350 14.07 16.86 3.00
C ASP A 350 14.40 15.36 2.99
N PRO A 351 13.47 14.49 2.58
CA PRO A 351 13.65 13.03 2.62
C PRO A 351 14.72 12.52 1.65
N THR A 352 15.18 13.34 0.71
CA THR A 352 16.27 13.00 -0.18
C THR A 352 17.64 13.11 0.50
N ASP A 353 17.75 13.84 1.63
CA ASP A 353 18.93 13.84 2.47
C ASP A 353 18.92 12.61 3.40
N LYS A 354 20.00 11.81 3.34
CA LYS A 354 20.15 10.58 4.15
C LYS A 354 20.13 10.80 5.65
N ASN A 355 20.37 12.02 6.12
CA ASN A 355 20.35 12.36 7.53
C ASN A 355 18.93 12.59 8.06
N ASN A 356 17.95 12.78 7.18
CA ASN A 356 16.54 12.96 7.56
C ASN A 356 15.80 11.63 7.49
N TRP A 357 15.32 11.21 8.64
CA TRP A 357 14.57 9.95 8.74
C TRP A 357 13.09 10.13 8.40
N MET A 358 12.53 11.31 8.62
CA MET A 358 11.13 11.63 8.37
C MET A 358 11.00 12.85 7.45
N GLY A 359 10.21 12.70 6.38
CA GLY A 359 9.89 13.75 5.42
C GLY A 359 8.61 14.52 5.79
N PRO A 360 8.03 15.28 4.82
CA PRO A 360 6.76 15.97 4.98
C PRO A 360 5.56 15.03 4.80
N VAL A 361 4.37 15.41 5.29
CA VAL A 361 3.12 14.78 4.88
C VAL A 361 2.77 15.16 3.44
N ILE A 362 1.93 14.35 2.79
CA ILE A 362 1.73 14.34 1.33
C ILE A 362 1.22 15.66 0.74
N ASN A 363 0.33 16.37 1.44
CA ASN A 363 -0.33 17.55 0.91
C ASN A 363 -0.83 18.48 2.03
N LYS A 364 -1.43 19.60 1.61
CA LYS A 364 -2.01 20.59 2.51
C LYS A 364 -3.12 20.02 3.40
N GLY A 365 -3.95 19.12 2.87
CA GLY A 365 -5.04 18.49 3.62
C GLY A 365 -4.51 17.68 4.81
N SER A 366 -3.52 16.82 4.58
CA SER A 366 -2.88 16.05 5.67
C SER A 366 -2.15 16.94 6.68
N TYR A 367 -1.60 18.06 6.24
CA TYR A 367 -0.97 19.05 7.11
C TYR A 367 -2.00 19.74 8.01
N GLU A 368 -3.15 20.15 7.47
CA GLU A 368 -4.27 20.74 8.21
C GLU A 368 -4.93 19.72 9.14
N ASP A 369 -5.06 18.47 8.72
CA ASP A 369 -5.55 17.37 9.57
C ASP A 369 -4.63 17.14 10.79
N TYR A 370 -3.31 17.15 10.59
CA TYR A 370 -2.37 17.07 11.70
C TYR A 370 -2.58 18.22 12.70
N GLN A 371 -2.71 19.47 12.22
CA GLN A 371 -2.95 20.62 13.08
C GLN A 371 -4.27 20.49 13.86
N ARG A 372 -5.32 20.01 13.23
CA ARG A 372 -6.63 19.77 13.84
C ARG A 372 -6.56 18.70 14.92
N PHE A 373 -5.91 17.56 14.65
CA PHE A 373 -5.72 16.50 15.64
C PHE A 373 -4.86 16.95 16.82
N VAL A 374 -3.79 17.68 16.55
CA VAL A 374 -2.93 18.23 17.62
C VAL A 374 -3.69 19.23 18.50
N ALA A 375 -4.55 20.07 17.93
CA ALA A 375 -5.37 21.01 18.72
C ALA A 375 -6.34 20.25 19.64
N ASP A 376 -6.98 19.21 19.15
CA ASP A 376 -7.86 18.33 19.93
C ASP A 376 -7.08 17.60 21.05
N LEU A 377 -5.94 17.01 20.74
CA LEU A 377 -5.09 16.30 21.70
C LEU A 377 -4.48 17.21 22.76
N LYS A 378 -4.22 18.49 22.45
CA LYS A 378 -3.81 19.49 23.45
C LYS A 378 -4.92 19.84 24.44
N ALA A 379 -6.17 19.77 23.99
CA ALA A 379 -7.32 20.07 24.83
C ALA A 379 -7.74 18.89 25.73
N ASN A 380 -7.53 17.65 25.26
CA ASN A 380 -8.11 16.46 25.87
C ASN A 380 -7.08 15.43 26.38
N GLY A 381 -5.83 15.51 25.97
CA GLY A 381 -4.75 14.60 26.35
C GLY A 381 -3.51 15.36 26.82
N ASN A 382 -2.42 14.62 27.02
CA ASN A 382 -1.13 15.18 27.38
C ASN A 382 -0.09 14.88 26.28
N ILE A 383 0.38 15.92 25.58
CA ILE A 383 1.41 15.78 24.55
C ILE A 383 2.79 15.71 25.21
N LEU A 384 3.39 14.52 25.20
CA LEU A 384 4.72 14.28 25.76
C LEU A 384 5.84 14.81 24.87
N TYR A 385 5.63 14.81 23.55
CA TYR A 385 6.59 15.31 22.55
C TYR A 385 5.90 15.69 21.24
N GLY A 386 6.45 16.64 20.50
CA GLY A 386 5.95 17.08 19.19
C GLY A 386 4.79 18.07 19.29
N GLY A 387 3.72 17.84 18.56
CA GLY A 387 2.53 18.70 18.56
C GLY A 387 2.75 20.07 17.92
N SER A 388 3.66 20.17 16.93
CA SER A 388 3.95 21.39 16.18
C SER A 388 4.32 21.09 14.74
N THR A 389 4.21 22.11 13.91
CA THR A 389 4.69 22.11 12.54
C THR A 389 6.07 22.77 12.45
N LEU A 390 6.79 22.55 11.36
CA LEU A 390 8.08 23.20 11.11
C LEU A 390 7.92 24.34 10.09
N ASP A 391 8.68 25.42 10.29
CA ASP A 391 8.73 26.56 9.37
C ASP A 391 9.69 26.27 8.21
N LEU A 392 9.27 25.35 7.34
CA LEU A 392 9.96 24.96 6.11
C LEU A 392 8.99 25.14 4.93
N ASN A 393 9.53 25.32 3.70
CA ASN A 393 8.70 25.51 2.50
C ASN A 393 8.04 24.20 2.01
N GLY A 394 7.61 23.35 2.92
CA GLY A 394 6.91 22.08 2.67
C GLY A 394 5.85 21.81 3.72
N PHE A 395 5.29 20.59 3.73
CA PHE A 395 4.25 20.17 4.67
C PHE A 395 4.84 19.39 5.84
N TYR A 396 5.79 19.99 6.56
CA TYR A 396 6.53 19.33 7.63
C TYR A 396 5.84 19.45 8.98
N VAL A 397 5.69 18.30 9.64
CA VAL A 397 5.07 18.17 10.96
C VAL A 397 5.96 17.34 11.88
N MET A 398 5.88 17.57 13.18
CA MET A 398 6.69 16.82 14.16
C MET A 398 6.06 15.47 14.49
N PRO A 399 6.86 14.41 14.69
CA PRO A 399 6.37 13.17 15.28
C PRO A 399 5.84 13.47 16.68
N THR A 400 4.64 12.95 17.01
CA THR A 400 3.90 13.34 18.21
C THR A 400 3.54 12.13 19.05
N VAL A 401 3.94 12.15 20.32
CA VAL A 401 3.61 11.14 21.33
C VAL A 401 2.65 11.76 22.34
N VAL A 402 1.55 11.09 22.61
CA VAL A 402 0.46 11.55 23.49
C VAL A 402 0.13 10.47 24.50
N ASN A 403 -0.11 10.83 25.75
CA ASN A 403 -0.72 9.96 26.75
C ASN A 403 -1.93 10.63 27.42
N ASP A 404 -2.53 9.97 28.39
CA ASP A 404 -3.64 10.44 29.20
C ASP A 404 -4.86 10.96 28.40
N LEU A 405 -5.06 10.41 27.18
CA LEU A 405 -6.27 10.65 26.41
C LEU A 405 -7.44 9.86 27.03
N PRO A 406 -8.61 10.47 27.30
CA PRO A 406 -9.78 9.78 27.86
C PRO A 406 -10.13 8.51 27.07
N GLU A 407 -10.54 7.45 27.76
CA GLU A 407 -10.80 6.13 27.16
C GLU A 407 -11.92 6.13 26.11
N ASP A 408 -12.90 7.02 26.24
CA ASP A 408 -14.03 7.20 25.32
C ASP A 408 -13.74 8.18 24.17
N HIS A 409 -12.52 8.74 24.11
CA HIS A 409 -12.17 9.73 23.11
C HIS A 409 -12.18 9.14 21.69
N ALA A 410 -12.78 9.85 20.74
CA ALA A 410 -12.97 9.39 19.36
C ALA A 410 -11.66 8.98 18.64
N LEU A 411 -10.55 9.63 18.97
CA LEU A 411 -9.25 9.35 18.38
C LEU A 411 -8.65 7.98 18.76
N TRP A 412 -9.24 7.23 19.70
CA TRP A 412 -8.90 5.82 19.91
C TRP A 412 -9.40 4.92 18.79
N LYS A 413 -10.46 5.34 18.09
CA LYS A 413 -11.10 4.56 17.01
C LYS A 413 -10.90 5.15 15.62
N GLN A 414 -10.72 6.47 15.50
CA GLN A 414 -10.54 7.16 14.23
C GLN A 414 -9.11 7.01 13.71
N GLU A 415 -8.95 6.60 12.45
CA GLU A 415 -7.67 6.65 11.74
C GLU A 415 -7.25 8.12 11.52
N MET A 416 -6.01 8.46 11.88
CA MET A 416 -5.49 9.84 11.74
C MET A 416 -4.63 10.03 10.48
N PHE A 417 -3.90 9.02 10.07
CA PHE A 417 -3.01 8.98 8.91
C PHE A 417 -1.92 10.07 8.91
N VAL A 418 -1.44 10.42 10.10
CA VAL A 418 -0.39 11.42 10.38
C VAL A 418 0.50 10.91 11.53
N PRO A 419 1.69 11.48 11.75
CA PRO A 419 2.66 10.94 12.72
C PRO A 419 2.27 11.23 14.17
N ILE A 420 1.18 10.63 14.63
CA ILE A 420 0.69 10.73 16.01
C ILE A 420 0.47 9.33 16.58
N VAL A 421 1.03 9.06 17.76
CA VAL A 421 0.80 7.83 18.51
C VAL A 421 0.27 8.15 19.90
N THR A 422 -0.76 7.41 20.32
CA THR A 422 -1.34 7.51 21.67
C THR A 422 -0.91 6.33 22.53
N VAL A 423 -0.55 6.58 23.79
CA VAL A 423 -0.09 5.57 24.75
C VAL A 423 -1.04 5.56 25.94
N THR A 424 -1.49 4.38 26.37
CA THR A 424 -2.30 4.20 27.59
C THR A 424 -1.82 3.00 28.40
N GLY A 425 -2.11 3.01 29.70
CA GLY A 425 -1.79 1.91 30.59
C GLY A 425 -2.89 0.85 30.67
N PHE A 426 -2.51 -0.35 31.09
CA PHE A 426 -3.43 -1.41 31.50
C PHE A 426 -2.82 -2.25 32.62
N ASP A 427 -3.66 -2.94 33.39
CA ASP A 427 -3.23 -3.89 34.44
C ASP A 427 -3.53 -5.35 34.06
N ASP A 428 -4.46 -5.56 33.14
CA ASP A 428 -4.95 -6.87 32.74
C ASP A 428 -4.88 -7.03 31.22
N LEU A 429 -4.28 -8.14 30.75
CA LEU A 429 -4.09 -8.40 29.32
C LEU A 429 -5.43 -8.61 28.58
N ASP A 430 -6.42 -9.24 29.19
CA ASP A 430 -7.73 -9.46 28.56
C ASP A 430 -8.45 -8.11 28.36
N ALA A 431 -8.34 -7.20 29.33
CA ALA A 431 -8.88 -5.84 29.21
C ALA A 431 -8.17 -5.05 28.10
N ALA A 432 -6.84 -5.19 27.96
CA ALA A 432 -6.08 -4.57 26.87
C ALA A 432 -6.49 -5.14 25.51
N MET A 433 -6.68 -6.46 25.40
CA MET A 433 -7.14 -7.13 24.19
C MET A 433 -8.55 -6.66 23.79
N ALA A 434 -9.46 -6.57 24.75
CA ALA A 434 -10.80 -6.08 24.47
C ALA A 434 -10.80 -4.66 23.90
N LYS A 435 -9.97 -3.73 24.47
CA LYS A 435 -9.78 -2.38 23.94
C LYS A 435 -9.08 -2.37 22.57
N ALA A 436 -8.11 -3.24 22.37
CA ALA A 436 -7.41 -3.36 21.09
C ALA A 436 -8.36 -3.80 19.97
N ASN A 437 -9.29 -4.71 20.26
CA ASN A 437 -10.29 -5.23 19.33
C ASN A 437 -11.53 -4.32 19.17
N ASP A 438 -11.79 -3.39 20.10
CA ASP A 438 -12.97 -2.48 20.07
C ASP A 438 -12.78 -1.34 19.05
N VAL A 439 -12.68 -1.72 17.78
CA VAL A 439 -12.53 -0.81 16.64
C VAL A 439 -13.04 -1.48 15.37
N ASP A 440 -13.53 -0.69 14.43
CA ASP A 440 -14.05 -1.20 13.15
C ASP A 440 -12.95 -1.71 12.20
N TYR A 441 -11.69 -1.46 12.53
CA TYR A 441 -10.51 -1.89 11.76
C TYR A 441 -9.88 -3.17 12.32
N GLY A 442 -9.22 -3.91 11.45
CA GLY A 442 -8.45 -5.11 11.82
C GLY A 442 -7.34 -5.39 10.80
N LEU A 443 -6.47 -4.40 10.53
CA LEU A 443 -5.42 -4.58 9.54
C LEU A 443 -4.20 -5.25 10.15
N THR A 444 -3.50 -4.59 11.06
CA THR A 444 -2.29 -5.13 11.69
C THR A 444 -2.33 -4.97 13.21
N ALA A 445 -1.58 -5.80 13.92
CA ALA A 445 -1.36 -5.66 15.36
C ALA A 445 0.03 -6.15 15.77
N GLY A 446 0.58 -5.54 16.82
CA GLY A 446 1.88 -5.90 17.40
C GLY A 446 1.76 -6.33 18.85
N PHE A 447 2.61 -7.26 19.26
CA PHE A 447 2.71 -7.72 20.64
C PHE A 447 4.17 -7.84 21.06
N PHE A 448 4.45 -7.46 22.31
CA PHE A 448 5.77 -7.62 22.90
C PHE A 448 5.65 -8.33 24.24
N SER A 449 6.27 -9.50 24.33
CA SER A 449 6.41 -10.33 25.52
C SER A 449 7.48 -11.38 25.30
N GLU A 450 8.20 -11.76 26.35
CA GLU A 450 9.11 -12.90 26.32
C GLU A 450 8.48 -14.18 26.91
N ASP A 451 7.17 -14.17 27.14
CA ASP A 451 6.41 -15.30 27.65
C ASP A 451 5.63 -15.98 26.50
N ASP A 452 5.95 -17.24 26.25
CA ASP A 452 5.33 -18.01 25.15
C ASP A 452 3.80 -18.18 25.34
N GLY A 453 3.31 -18.26 26.57
CA GLY A 453 1.88 -18.37 26.85
C GLY A 453 1.12 -17.08 26.53
N GLU A 454 1.71 -15.91 26.82
CA GLU A 454 1.15 -14.63 26.44
C GLU A 454 1.22 -14.42 24.91
N ILE A 455 2.28 -14.92 24.24
CA ILE A 455 2.38 -14.87 22.77
C ILE A 455 1.29 -15.72 22.12
N GLU A 456 1.11 -16.97 22.57
CA GLU A 456 0.05 -17.83 22.04
C GLU A 456 -1.35 -17.25 22.31
N TRP A 457 -1.55 -16.69 23.51
CA TRP A 457 -2.80 -15.98 23.84
C TRP A 457 -3.06 -14.81 22.89
N PHE A 458 -2.04 -13.96 22.60
CA PHE A 458 -2.20 -12.85 21.67
C PHE A 458 -2.57 -13.32 20.25
N LEU A 459 -1.86 -14.32 19.72
CA LEU A 459 -2.09 -14.86 18.37
C LEU A 459 -3.49 -15.45 18.20
N ASN A 460 -4.09 -15.96 19.28
CA ASN A 460 -5.42 -16.56 19.25
C ASN A 460 -6.58 -15.57 19.48
N ASN A 461 -6.32 -14.38 20.03
CA ASN A 461 -7.39 -13.49 20.47
C ASN A 461 -7.46 -12.15 19.73
N ILE A 462 -6.39 -11.71 19.09
CA ILE A 462 -6.38 -10.44 18.36
C ILE A 462 -7.14 -10.53 17.02
N GLU A 463 -7.98 -9.54 16.73
CA GLU A 463 -8.78 -9.48 15.51
C GLU A 463 -8.12 -8.61 14.43
N ALA A 464 -7.00 -9.08 13.89
CA ALA A 464 -6.28 -8.40 12.81
C ALA A 464 -5.72 -9.41 11.80
N GLY A 465 -5.58 -8.99 10.54
CA GLY A 465 -5.14 -9.85 9.44
C GLY A 465 -3.62 -10.08 9.41
N VAL A 466 -2.81 -9.18 9.99
CA VAL A 466 -1.34 -9.26 9.97
C VAL A 466 -0.79 -9.03 11.38
N LEU A 467 -0.07 -10.01 11.90
CA LEU A 467 0.39 -10.02 13.28
C LEU A 467 1.91 -9.99 13.37
N TYR A 468 2.42 -9.24 14.33
CA TYR A 468 3.85 -9.16 14.63
C TYR A 468 4.09 -9.39 16.12
N VAL A 469 5.09 -10.22 16.45
CA VAL A 469 5.52 -10.46 17.82
C VAL A 469 7.00 -10.09 17.93
N ASN A 470 7.35 -9.30 18.95
CA ASN A 470 8.73 -8.92 19.32
C ASN A 470 9.54 -8.30 18.17
N ARG A 471 8.88 -7.62 17.24
CA ARG A 471 9.52 -7.06 16.06
C ARG A 471 9.99 -5.62 16.29
N ASP A 472 11.28 -5.42 16.45
CA ASP A 472 11.94 -4.12 16.63
C ASP A 472 12.04 -3.29 15.34
N THR A 473 12.02 -3.95 14.17
CA THR A 473 12.06 -3.27 12.86
C THR A 473 10.72 -2.62 12.48
N GLY A 474 9.66 -2.93 13.23
CA GLY A 474 8.33 -2.32 13.05
C GLY A 474 7.26 -3.11 13.80
N ALA A 475 6.71 -2.54 14.89
CA ALA A 475 5.72 -3.20 15.76
C ALA A 475 4.46 -3.68 15.00
N THR A 476 4.03 -2.92 13.99
CA THR A 476 2.82 -3.21 13.21
C THR A 476 3.05 -3.12 11.69
N THR A 477 4.30 -2.96 11.24
CA THR A 477 4.65 -2.72 9.83
C THR A 477 5.76 -3.67 9.37
N GLY A 478 5.86 -3.91 8.04
CA GLY A 478 7.02 -4.56 7.43
C GLY A 478 6.75 -5.92 6.80
N ALA A 479 5.52 -6.21 6.38
CA ALA A 479 5.24 -7.36 5.53
C ALA A 479 5.99 -7.23 4.19
N TRP A 480 6.34 -8.39 3.60
CA TRP A 480 7.00 -8.46 2.31
C TRP A 480 6.47 -9.66 1.52
N PRO A 481 6.25 -9.54 0.19
CA PRO A 481 5.72 -10.63 -0.63
C PRO A 481 6.51 -11.94 -0.47
N GLY A 482 5.80 -13.04 -0.27
CA GLY A 482 6.40 -14.36 -0.08
C GLY A 482 6.93 -14.65 1.33
N TYR A 483 7.13 -13.64 2.18
CA TYR A 483 7.53 -13.81 3.58
C TYR A 483 6.35 -13.67 4.53
N GLN A 484 5.55 -12.64 4.33
CA GLN A 484 4.34 -12.39 5.11
C GLN A 484 3.28 -11.73 4.21
N ALA A 485 2.13 -12.35 4.12
CA ALA A 485 0.99 -11.83 3.38
C ALA A 485 0.40 -10.59 4.08
N PHE A 486 -0.16 -9.65 3.31
CA PHE A 486 -0.71 -8.41 3.83
C PHE A 486 -2.17 -8.22 3.38
N GLY A 487 -3.09 -8.16 4.35
CA GLY A 487 -4.53 -7.93 4.12
C GLY A 487 -5.30 -7.77 5.41
N GLY A 488 -6.42 -7.07 5.36
CA GLY A 488 -7.19 -6.67 6.52
C GLY A 488 -8.39 -7.56 6.84
N TRP A 489 -8.78 -7.55 8.12
CA TRP A 489 -10.05 -8.05 8.64
C TRP A 489 -10.99 -6.88 8.91
N LYS A 490 -12.23 -7.17 9.32
CA LYS A 490 -13.27 -6.16 9.62
C LYS A 490 -13.37 -5.11 8.49
N GLY A 491 -13.39 -3.84 8.84
CA GLY A 491 -13.42 -2.72 7.90
C GLY A 491 -12.08 -2.39 7.22
N SER A 492 -11.02 -3.16 7.47
CA SER A 492 -9.73 -2.96 6.81
C SER A 492 -9.57 -3.73 5.49
N GLY A 493 -10.39 -4.75 5.24
CA GLY A 493 -10.32 -5.53 4.01
C GLY A 493 -11.63 -6.23 3.67
N SER A 494 -11.97 -6.27 2.38
CA SER A 494 -13.26 -6.82 1.91
C SER A 494 -13.29 -8.34 1.71
N THR A 495 -12.14 -8.98 1.51
CA THR A 495 -12.07 -10.40 1.12
C THR A 495 -11.42 -11.29 2.17
N GLY A 496 -10.67 -10.73 3.11
CA GLY A 496 -9.86 -11.46 4.08
C GLY A 496 -8.75 -12.31 3.44
N LYS A 497 -8.39 -12.03 2.18
CA LYS A 497 -7.31 -12.70 1.46
C LYS A 497 -6.25 -11.67 1.09
N ALA A 498 -5.05 -11.94 1.54
CA ALA A 498 -3.96 -10.98 1.59
C ALA A 498 -3.13 -10.92 0.30
N ALA A 499 -2.63 -9.73 -0.04
CA ALA A 499 -1.62 -9.56 -1.07
C ALA A 499 -0.34 -10.30 -0.69
N GLY A 500 0.36 -10.86 -1.67
CA GLY A 500 1.56 -11.67 -1.42
C GLY A 500 1.27 -13.04 -0.75
N SER A 501 0.02 -13.54 -0.82
CA SER A 501 -0.38 -14.86 -0.34
C SER A 501 -0.72 -15.81 -1.48
N VAL A 502 -0.77 -17.10 -1.16
CA VAL A 502 -1.20 -18.16 -2.09
C VAL A 502 -2.65 -17.99 -2.57
N TYR A 503 -3.45 -17.20 -1.86
CA TYR A 503 -4.85 -16.94 -2.17
C TYR A 503 -5.07 -15.66 -2.99
N TYR A 504 -4.00 -14.91 -3.29
CA TYR A 504 -4.15 -13.59 -3.91
C TYR A 504 -4.55 -13.66 -5.37
N VAL A 505 -3.79 -14.38 -6.20
CA VAL A 505 -4.06 -14.51 -7.65
C VAL A 505 -5.44 -15.12 -7.95
N PRO A 506 -5.94 -16.15 -7.22
CA PRO A 506 -7.29 -16.68 -7.44
C PRO A 506 -8.43 -15.66 -7.31
N GLN A 507 -8.25 -14.56 -6.56
CA GLN A 507 -9.28 -13.54 -6.42
C GLN A 507 -9.59 -12.80 -7.73
N TYR A 508 -8.68 -12.82 -8.70
CA TYR A 508 -8.83 -12.23 -10.03
C TYR A 508 -9.47 -13.18 -11.04
N MET A 509 -9.94 -14.34 -10.61
CA MET A 509 -10.48 -15.40 -11.47
C MET A 509 -11.75 -16.01 -10.85
N HIS A 510 -12.56 -16.61 -11.69
CA HIS A 510 -13.71 -17.42 -11.29
C HIS A 510 -13.59 -18.85 -11.82
N GLU A 511 -14.16 -19.81 -11.07
CA GLU A 511 -14.06 -21.22 -11.37
C GLU A 511 -15.04 -21.65 -12.48
N GLN A 512 -14.54 -22.42 -13.42
CA GLN A 512 -15.35 -23.15 -14.41
C GLN A 512 -15.11 -24.65 -14.23
N SER A 513 -16.15 -25.38 -13.83
CA SER A 513 -16.13 -26.84 -13.80
C SER A 513 -16.44 -27.38 -15.19
N GLN A 514 -15.60 -28.28 -15.68
CA GLN A 514 -15.69 -28.85 -17.03
C GLN A 514 -15.72 -30.38 -16.97
N THR A 515 -16.64 -30.99 -17.73
CA THR A 515 -16.71 -32.44 -17.94
C THR A 515 -16.71 -32.72 -19.45
N VAL A 516 -15.80 -33.56 -19.91
CA VAL A 516 -15.78 -34.09 -21.28
C VAL A 516 -16.01 -35.62 -21.20
N VAL A 517 -16.87 -36.17 -22.05
CA VAL A 517 -17.18 -37.60 -22.10
C VAL A 517 -16.82 -38.11 -23.47
N ASP A 518 -15.99 -39.19 -23.53
CA ASP A 518 -15.58 -39.89 -24.76
C ASP A 518 -16.66 -40.86 -25.24
#